data_921583fa623bf9427820dca52690283b
#
_entry.id   921583fa623bf9427820dca52690283b
#
_cell.length_a   1.000
_cell.length_b   1.000
_cell.length_c   1.000
_cell.angle_alpha   90.00
_cell.angle_beta   90.00
_cell.angle_gamma   90.00
#
_symmetry.space_group_name_H-M   'P 1'
#
loop_
_entity.id
_entity.type
_entity.pdbx_description
1 polymer ?
#
loop_
_entity_poly.entity_id
_entity_poly.type
_entity_poly.pdbx_seq_one_letter_code
_entity_poly.pdbx_strand_id
1 'polypeptide(L)'
;MLKAVFFDLDGTLLPLDQDLFVENYFILLAKKFASFGYEPNTLIKAMLHATEAMIKNTGSQTNEVVFWNDYTKSFGAQARSHETLFTDFYKKEFQKIKDICGFNYKAAKTVKDLKESGVRVVLATNPIFPAIATESRIRWAGLEPEDFEFYTSYENIGYSKPNLAYYRELLNRVGLSPHECVMVGNDVDEDMVADQLGIKVFLMTENLINQKNVDIDEFPHGDFDELRKFLRM
;
A
#
# COMPACT_ATOMS: atom_id res chain seq x y z
N MET A 1 24.94 -9.03 -2.05
CA MET A 1 24.06 -10.18 -1.74
C MET A 1 22.70 -9.61 -1.34
N LEU A 2 21.59 -10.19 -1.81
CA LEU A 2 20.24 -9.76 -1.44
C LEU A 2 20.00 -10.00 0.06
N LYS A 3 19.52 -9.01 0.78
CA LYS A 3 19.20 -9.07 2.21
C LYS A 3 17.76 -8.76 2.54
N ALA A 4 17.10 -7.93 1.72
CA ALA A 4 15.69 -7.60 1.91
C ALA A 4 14.93 -7.49 0.59
N VAL A 5 13.65 -7.84 0.61
CA VAL A 5 12.69 -7.57 -0.46
C VAL A 5 11.57 -6.71 0.09
N PHE A 6 11.31 -5.60 -0.58
CA PHE A 6 10.19 -4.70 -0.32
C PHE A 6 9.08 -5.07 -1.32
N PHE A 7 7.93 -5.46 -0.83
CA PHE A 7 6.77 -5.76 -1.68
C PHE A 7 5.73 -4.66 -1.56
N ASP A 8 5.20 -4.24 -2.69
CA ASP A 8 3.91 -3.60 -2.69
C ASP A 8 2.79 -4.62 -2.40
N LEU A 9 1.59 -4.12 -2.08
CA LEU A 9 0.44 -4.97 -1.72
C LEU A 9 -0.60 -5.05 -2.84
N ASP A 10 -1.21 -3.93 -3.15
CA ASP A 10 -2.40 -3.83 -3.99
C ASP A 10 -2.04 -3.94 -5.48
N GLY A 11 -2.48 -5.01 -6.14
CA GLY A 11 -2.06 -5.34 -7.51
C GLY A 11 -0.75 -6.15 -7.58
N THR A 12 -0.02 -6.27 -6.47
CA THR A 12 1.23 -7.03 -6.36
C THR A 12 1.03 -8.34 -5.61
N LEU A 13 0.99 -8.31 -4.27
CA LEU A 13 0.72 -9.51 -3.46
C LEU A 13 -0.77 -9.85 -3.42
N LEU A 14 -1.64 -8.86 -3.45
CA LEU A 14 -3.08 -8.97 -3.51
C LEU A 14 -3.54 -8.59 -4.92
N PRO A 15 -3.94 -9.55 -5.78
CA PRO A 15 -4.50 -9.22 -7.08
C PRO A 15 -5.78 -8.40 -6.91
N LEU A 16 -5.83 -7.20 -7.48
CA LEU A 16 -7.03 -6.37 -7.49
C LEU A 16 -7.02 -5.38 -8.65
N ASP A 17 -8.21 -5.04 -9.09
CA ASP A 17 -8.46 -3.89 -9.96
C ASP A 17 -8.62 -2.65 -9.08
N GLN A 18 -7.72 -1.69 -9.25
CA GLN A 18 -7.66 -0.51 -8.36
C GLN A 18 -8.87 0.40 -8.51
N ASP A 19 -9.40 0.57 -9.72
CA ASP A 19 -10.57 1.42 -9.96
C ASP A 19 -11.81 0.80 -9.31
N LEU A 20 -12.00 -0.52 -9.50
CA LEU A 20 -13.09 -1.27 -8.87
C LEU A 20 -12.98 -1.28 -7.35
N PHE A 21 -11.77 -1.39 -6.81
CA PHE A 21 -11.52 -1.32 -5.37
C PHE A 21 -11.93 0.05 -4.80
N VAL A 22 -11.46 1.13 -5.40
CA VAL A 22 -11.73 2.50 -4.96
C VAL A 22 -13.23 2.83 -5.04
N GLU A 23 -13.90 2.42 -6.14
CA GLU A 23 -15.33 2.59 -6.31
C GLU A 23 -16.12 1.90 -5.18
N ASN A 24 -15.86 0.61 -4.95
CA ASN A 24 -16.54 -0.15 -3.89
C ASN A 24 -16.24 0.37 -2.50
N TYR A 25 -14.99 0.79 -2.24
CA TYR A 25 -14.61 1.44 -0.99
C TYR A 25 -15.50 2.65 -0.70
N PHE A 26 -15.63 3.57 -1.65
CA PHE A 26 -16.43 4.78 -1.45
C PHE A 26 -17.92 4.50 -1.38
N ILE A 27 -18.46 3.54 -2.14
CA ILE A 27 -19.87 3.12 -2.04
C ILE A 27 -20.17 2.62 -0.62
N LEU A 28 -19.35 1.73 -0.08
CA LEU A 28 -19.55 1.14 1.24
C LEU A 28 -19.36 2.18 2.35
N LEU A 29 -18.36 3.03 2.23
CA LEU A 29 -18.07 4.09 3.18
C LEU A 29 -19.22 5.11 3.23
N ALA A 30 -19.63 5.60 2.08
CA ALA A 30 -20.74 6.56 1.97
C ALA A 30 -22.05 5.98 2.54
N LYS A 31 -22.36 4.72 2.24
CA LYS A 31 -23.52 4.03 2.80
C LYS A 31 -23.47 3.92 4.33
N LYS A 32 -22.30 3.59 4.88
CA LYS A 32 -22.09 3.54 6.34
C LYS A 32 -22.32 4.89 6.98
N PHE A 33 -21.70 5.93 6.46
CA PHE A 33 -21.72 7.26 7.05
C PHE A 33 -23.06 7.99 6.84
N ALA A 34 -23.80 7.69 5.75
CA ALA A 34 -25.14 8.22 5.54
C ALA A 34 -26.11 7.86 6.68
N SER A 35 -25.95 6.68 7.30
CA SER A 35 -26.75 6.28 8.47
C SER A 35 -26.48 7.13 9.72
N PHE A 36 -25.40 7.91 9.74
CA PHE A 36 -25.04 8.87 10.78
C PHE A 36 -25.27 10.32 10.35
N GLY A 37 -25.96 10.54 9.23
CA GLY A 37 -26.35 11.88 8.75
C GLY A 37 -25.31 12.59 7.89
N TYR A 38 -24.28 11.89 7.44
CA TYR A 38 -23.28 12.47 6.52
C TYR A 38 -23.79 12.47 5.08
N GLU A 39 -23.61 13.60 4.41
CA GLU A 39 -23.89 13.72 2.99
C GLU A 39 -22.75 13.00 2.21
N PRO A 40 -23.10 12.02 1.34
CA PRO A 40 -22.10 11.17 0.66
C PRO A 40 -21.04 11.93 -0.14
N ASN A 41 -21.45 12.91 -0.95
CA ASN A 41 -20.50 13.66 -1.78
C ASN A 41 -19.55 14.52 -0.95
N THR A 42 -20.02 15.09 0.15
CA THR A 42 -19.18 15.87 1.08
C THR A 42 -18.16 14.96 1.76
N LEU A 43 -18.58 13.77 2.19
CA LEU A 43 -17.68 12.78 2.77
C LEU A 43 -16.60 12.36 1.79
N ILE A 44 -16.99 11.97 0.56
CA ILE A 44 -16.04 11.52 -0.48
C ILE A 44 -15.04 12.62 -0.81
N LYS A 45 -15.49 13.86 -1.00
CA LYS A 45 -14.60 15.00 -1.26
C LYS A 45 -13.62 15.23 -0.12
N ALA A 46 -14.08 15.14 1.13
CA ALA A 46 -13.19 15.30 2.29
C ALA A 46 -12.15 14.19 2.37
N MET A 47 -12.54 12.93 2.09
CA MET A 47 -11.61 11.80 2.03
C MET A 47 -10.55 11.97 0.93
N LEU A 48 -10.96 12.34 -0.28
CA LEU A 48 -10.05 12.58 -1.40
C LEU A 48 -9.06 13.72 -1.11
N HIS A 49 -9.55 14.81 -0.51
CA HIS A 49 -8.71 15.96 -0.10
C HIS A 49 -7.68 15.56 0.95
N ALA A 50 -8.11 14.82 1.97
CA ALA A 50 -7.21 14.34 3.02
C ALA A 50 -6.20 13.31 2.49
N THR A 51 -6.60 12.48 1.51
CA THR A 51 -5.67 11.56 0.82
C THR A 51 -4.64 12.33 0.00
N GLU A 52 -5.06 13.35 -0.74
CA GLU A 52 -4.12 14.22 -1.48
C GLU A 52 -3.13 14.93 -0.55
N ALA A 53 -3.58 15.35 0.64
CA ALA A 53 -2.71 15.94 1.65
C ALA A 53 -1.65 14.94 2.16
N MET A 54 -2.02 13.65 2.34
CA MET A 54 -1.06 12.59 2.69
C MET A 54 -0.03 12.35 1.59
N ILE A 55 -0.46 12.33 0.33
CA ILE A 55 0.44 12.16 -0.84
C ILE A 55 1.46 13.31 -0.91
N LYS A 56 1.04 14.52 -0.58
CA LYS A 56 1.90 15.73 -0.55
C LYS A 56 2.70 15.90 0.75
N ASN A 57 2.57 14.97 1.70
CA ASN A 57 3.26 15.07 2.98
C ASN A 57 4.79 15.03 2.80
N THR A 58 5.47 15.86 3.56
CA THR A 58 6.94 16.04 3.50
C THR A 58 7.68 15.36 4.66
N GLY A 59 6.99 14.52 5.43
CA GLY A 59 7.59 13.69 6.48
C GLY A 59 7.72 14.36 7.84
N SER A 60 7.26 15.60 8.02
CA SER A 60 7.30 16.27 9.32
C SER A 60 6.35 15.65 10.36
N GLN A 61 5.33 14.97 9.90
CA GLN A 61 4.30 14.28 10.68
C GLN A 61 3.92 12.98 9.98
N THR A 62 3.29 12.04 10.69
CA THR A 62 2.73 10.84 10.05
C THR A 62 1.58 11.21 9.10
N ASN A 63 1.30 10.34 8.14
CA ASN A 63 0.17 10.54 7.23
C ASN A 63 -1.16 10.56 7.98
N GLU A 64 -1.29 9.81 9.07
CA GLU A 64 -2.45 9.86 9.95
C GLU A 64 -2.73 11.28 10.47
N VAL A 65 -1.70 11.94 11.00
CA VAL A 65 -1.84 13.31 11.52
C VAL A 65 -2.24 14.27 10.41
N VAL A 66 -1.62 14.14 9.23
CA VAL A 66 -1.95 14.96 8.05
C VAL A 66 -3.39 14.72 7.58
N PHE A 67 -3.81 13.45 7.50
CA PHE A 67 -5.17 13.07 7.16
C PHE A 67 -6.18 13.75 8.07
N TRP A 68 -6.05 13.58 9.38
CA TRP A 68 -7.01 14.12 10.32
C TRP A 68 -7.01 15.65 10.37
N ASN A 69 -5.85 16.28 10.20
CA ASN A 69 -5.74 17.73 10.12
C ASN A 69 -6.48 18.30 8.90
N ASP A 70 -6.49 17.58 7.78
CA ASP A 70 -7.22 17.99 6.59
C ASP A 70 -8.70 17.63 6.68
N TYR A 71 -9.03 16.39 7.04
CA TYR A 71 -10.40 15.90 7.17
C TYR A 71 -11.26 16.76 8.12
N THR A 72 -10.71 17.20 9.25
CA THR A 72 -11.41 18.05 10.21
C THR A 72 -11.74 19.44 9.69
N LYS A 73 -11.07 19.92 8.63
CA LYS A 73 -11.45 21.20 7.98
C LYS A 73 -12.85 21.13 7.36
N SER A 74 -13.25 19.96 6.86
CA SER A 74 -14.56 19.77 6.24
C SER A 74 -15.70 19.57 7.23
N PHE A 75 -15.42 19.05 8.43
CA PHE A 75 -16.46 18.64 9.41
C PHE A 75 -16.29 19.29 10.78
N GLY A 76 -15.27 20.12 10.97
CA GLY A 76 -14.93 20.71 12.26
C GLY A 76 -14.16 19.75 13.17
N ALA A 77 -13.63 20.28 14.29
CA ALA A 77 -12.75 19.54 15.20
C ALA A 77 -13.43 18.31 15.83
N GLN A 78 -14.75 18.32 16.00
CA GLN A 78 -15.53 17.17 16.51
C GLN A 78 -15.43 15.94 15.57
N ALA A 79 -15.09 16.12 14.29
CA ALA A 79 -14.94 15.03 13.35
C ALA A 79 -13.83 14.03 13.75
N ARG A 80 -12.92 14.42 14.64
CA ARG A 80 -11.95 13.47 15.22
C ARG A 80 -12.63 12.34 16.00
N SER A 81 -13.81 12.59 16.56
CA SER A 81 -14.60 11.54 17.22
C SER A 81 -15.15 10.48 16.25
N HIS A 82 -15.10 10.75 14.93
CA HIS A 82 -15.51 9.78 13.90
C HIS A 82 -14.50 8.65 13.69
N GLU A 83 -13.33 8.71 14.31
CA GLU A 83 -12.32 7.63 14.25
C GLU A 83 -12.92 6.28 14.62
N THR A 84 -13.81 6.25 15.61
CA THR A 84 -14.52 5.02 15.98
C THR A 84 -15.46 4.50 14.88
N LEU A 85 -16.08 5.40 14.10
CA LEU A 85 -16.90 5.01 12.95
C LEU A 85 -16.07 4.45 11.82
N PHE A 86 -14.91 5.05 11.53
CA PHE A 86 -13.96 4.50 10.57
C PHE A 86 -13.43 3.13 11.01
N THR A 87 -13.07 3.00 12.28
CA THR A 87 -12.62 1.71 12.84
C THR A 87 -13.70 0.64 12.70
N ASP A 88 -14.97 0.96 13.01
CA ASP A 88 -16.09 0.04 12.84
C ASP A 88 -16.34 -0.31 11.36
N PHE A 89 -16.23 0.68 10.47
CA PHE A 89 -16.30 0.47 9.02
C PHE A 89 -15.22 -0.52 8.54
N TYR A 90 -13.97 -0.32 8.90
CA TYR A 90 -12.87 -1.22 8.49
C TYR A 90 -13.03 -2.63 9.05
N LYS A 91 -13.59 -2.78 10.25
CA LYS A 91 -13.87 -4.09 10.85
C LYS A 91 -15.03 -4.84 10.20
N LYS A 92 -15.99 -4.14 9.57
CA LYS A 92 -17.24 -4.74 9.11
C LYS A 92 -17.46 -4.59 7.61
N GLU A 93 -17.83 -3.38 7.17
CA GLU A 93 -18.24 -3.15 5.78
C GLU A 93 -17.08 -3.30 4.80
N PHE A 94 -15.89 -2.82 5.16
CA PHE A 94 -14.67 -2.92 4.37
C PHE A 94 -14.31 -4.37 4.04
N GLN A 95 -14.62 -5.31 4.95
CA GLN A 95 -14.33 -6.74 4.73
C GLN A 95 -15.05 -7.35 3.52
N LYS A 96 -16.13 -6.72 3.04
CA LYS A 96 -16.86 -7.14 1.84
C LYS A 96 -16.09 -6.88 0.54
N ILE A 97 -15.12 -5.97 0.59
CA ILE A 97 -14.26 -5.67 -0.58
C ILE A 97 -13.40 -6.87 -0.95
N LYS A 98 -13.12 -7.75 0.00
CA LYS A 98 -12.42 -9.01 -0.27
C LYS A 98 -13.03 -9.79 -1.44
N ASP A 99 -14.35 -9.75 -1.59
CA ASP A 99 -15.08 -10.53 -2.60
C ASP A 99 -14.79 -10.09 -4.05
N ILE A 100 -14.23 -8.88 -4.23
CA ILE A 100 -13.82 -8.37 -5.54
C ILE A 100 -12.30 -8.41 -5.74
N CYS A 101 -11.54 -8.83 -4.73
CA CYS A 101 -10.11 -9.06 -4.85
C CYS A 101 -9.85 -10.47 -5.36
N GLY A 102 -8.75 -10.64 -6.08
CA GLY A 102 -8.23 -11.95 -6.46
C GLY A 102 -7.45 -12.61 -5.32
N PHE A 103 -6.94 -13.80 -5.62
CA PHE A 103 -6.03 -14.52 -4.75
C PHE A 103 -4.96 -15.23 -5.59
N ASN A 104 -3.68 -15.02 -5.25
CA ASN A 104 -2.58 -15.70 -5.90
C ASN A 104 -1.73 -16.44 -4.85
N TYR A 105 -1.83 -17.77 -4.80
CA TYR A 105 -1.07 -18.59 -3.85
C TYR A 105 0.46 -18.46 -4.01
N LYS A 106 0.95 -18.13 -5.23
CA LYS A 106 2.39 -17.91 -5.49
C LYS A 106 2.91 -16.68 -4.75
N ALA A 107 2.07 -15.65 -4.54
CA ALA A 107 2.43 -14.47 -3.77
C ALA A 107 2.78 -14.84 -2.33
N ALA A 108 1.84 -15.48 -1.62
CA ALA A 108 2.05 -15.92 -0.24
C ALA A 108 3.21 -16.92 -0.14
N LYS A 109 3.32 -17.86 -1.09
CA LYS A 109 4.42 -18.83 -1.12
C LYS A 109 5.78 -18.13 -1.27
N THR A 110 5.91 -17.15 -2.17
CA THR A 110 7.16 -16.42 -2.41
C THR A 110 7.62 -15.67 -1.16
N VAL A 111 6.70 -15.00 -0.46
CA VAL A 111 7.01 -14.31 0.80
C VAL A 111 7.53 -15.31 1.86
N LYS A 112 6.87 -16.45 2.03
CA LYS A 112 7.25 -17.48 3.01
C LYS A 112 8.61 -18.10 2.69
N ASP A 113 8.84 -18.46 1.42
CA ASP A 113 10.10 -19.04 0.99
C ASP A 113 11.29 -18.05 1.18
N LEU A 114 11.08 -16.74 0.94
CA LEU A 114 12.10 -15.71 1.22
C LEU A 114 12.45 -15.65 2.70
N LYS A 115 11.45 -15.63 3.59
CA LYS A 115 11.67 -15.66 5.04
C LYS A 115 12.45 -16.92 5.47
N GLU A 116 12.06 -18.08 4.97
CA GLU A 116 12.74 -19.35 5.26
C GLU A 116 14.20 -19.36 4.78
N SER A 117 14.50 -18.64 3.70
CA SER A 117 15.87 -18.47 3.21
C SER A 117 16.69 -17.41 3.96
N GLY A 118 16.11 -16.75 4.96
CA GLY A 118 16.74 -15.71 5.77
C GLY A 118 16.74 -14.32 5.12
N VAL A 119 15.99 -14.11 4.05
CA VAL A 119 15.78 -12.80 3.44
C VAL A 119 14.70 -12.06 4.21
N ARG A 120 14.98 -10.81 4.58
CA ARG A 120 14.01 -9.95 5.28
C ARG A 120 12.94 -9.50 4.30
N VAL A 121 11.68 -9.51 4.72
CA VAL A 121 10.55 -9.07 3.88
C VAL A 121 9.85 -7.90 4.54
N VAL A 122 9.63 -6.83 3.78
CA VAL A 122 8.93 -5.62 4.21
C VAL A 122 7.75 -5.40 3.28
N LEU A 123 6.60 -5.03 3.83
CA LEU A 123 5.47 -4.59 3.02
C LEU A 123 5.55 -3.07 2.83
N ALA A 124 5.89 -2.68 1.62
CA ALA A 124 6.09 -1.31 1.19
C ALA A 124 4.87 -0.81 0.38
N THR A 125 3.68 -0.88 0.96
CA THR A 125 2.45 -0.37 0.33
C THR A 125 2.35 1.15 0.47
N ASN A 126 1.58 1.82 -0.41
CA ASN A 126 1.37 3.27 -0.29
C ASN A 126 0.58 3.58 1.00
N PRO A 127 1.15 4.34 1.96
CA PRO A 127 0.62 4.46 3.31
C PRO A 127 -0.49 5.51 3.43
N ILE A 128 -1.56 5.32 2.67
CA ILE A 128 -2.76 6.16 2.67
C ILE A 128 -3.95 5.52 3.38
N PHE A 129 -3.77 4.31 3.90
CA PHE A 129 -4.76 3.58 4.67
C PHE A 129 -4.27 3.32 6.10
N PRO A 130 -5.22 3.21 7.08
CA PRO A 130 -4.87 2.80 8.44
C PRO A 130 -4.39 1.35 8.50
N ALA A 131 -3.62 1.04 9.54
CA ALA A 131 -3.08 -0.31 9.80
C ALA A 131 -4.16 -1.39 9.72
N ILE A 132 -5.33 -1.15 10.30
CA ILE A 132 -6.46 -2.09 10.29
C ILE A 132 -6.92 -2.46 8.87
N ALA A 133 -6.89 -1.51 7.92
CA ALA A 133 -7.23 -1.76 6.52
C ALA A 133 -6.09 -2.48 5.80
N THR A 134 -4.85 -2.10 6.08
CA THR A 134 -3.66 -2.74 5.52
C THR A 134 -3.56 -4.20 5.97
N GLU A 135 -3.73 -4.48 7.26
CA GLU A 135 -3.73 -5.85 7.81
C GLU A 135 -4.85 -6.72 7.23
N SER A 136 -6.04 -6.14 7.02
CA SER A 136 -7.13 -6.86 6.36
C SER A 136 -6.71 -7.33 4.96
N ARG A 137 -6.10 -6.45 4.16
CA ARG A 137 -5.65 -6.77 2.80
C ARG A 137 -4.48 -7.75 2.79
N ILE A 138 -3.56 -7.68 3.76
CA ILE A 138 -2.52 -8.69 3.96
C ILE A 138 -3.16 -10.07 4.12
N ARG A 139 -4.19 -10.18 4.98
CA ARG A 139 -4.89 -11.46 5.22
C ARG A 139 -5.68 -11.92 3.98
N TRP A 140 -6.21 -11.01 3.17
CA TRP A 140 -6.87 -11.37 1.91
C TRP A 140 -5.87 -11.95 0.89
N ALA A 141 -4.60 -11.52 0.94
CA ALA A 141 -3.52 -12.11 0.13
C ALA A 141 -3.02 -13.46 0.67
N GLY A 142 -3.59 -13.99 1.76
CA GLY A 142 -3.17 -15.28 2.38
C GLY A 142 -1.90 -15.17 3.21
N LEU A 143 -1.60 -13.99 3.69
CA LEU A 143 -0.46 -13.66 4.55
C LEU A 143 -0.95 -13.12 5.90
N GLU A 144 -0.03 -13.03 6.86
CA GLU A 144 -0.26 -12.37 8.13
C GLU A 144 0.70 -11.18 8.28
N PRO A 145 0.34 -10.14 9.09
CA PRO A 145 1.24 -9.01 9.34
C PRO A 145 2.63 -9.43 9.82
N GLU A 146 2.71 -10.53 10.58
CA GLU A 146 3.93 -11.13 11.13
C GLU A 146 4.80 -11.82 10.06
N ASP A 147 4.31 -11.94 8.84
CA ASP A 147 5.11 -12.38 7.70
C ASP A 147 6.08 -11.32 7.22
N PHE A 148 5.86 -10.08 7.61
CA PHE A 148 6.71 -8.95 7.30
C PHE A 148 7.47 -8.47 8.55
N GLU A 149 8.71 -8.01 8.38
CA GLU A 149 9.46 -7.36 9.43
C GLU A 149 8.75 -6.09 9.94
N PHE A 150 8.19 -5.33 9.01
CA PHE A 150 7.18 -4.29 9.23
C PHE A 150 6.40 -4.05 7.94
N TYR A 151 5.29 -3.35 8.06
CA TYR A 151 4.52 -2.83 6.95
C TYR A 151 4.28 -1.33 7.11
N THR A 152 4.14 -0.61 5.99
CA THR A 152 3.81 0.81 5.99
C THR A 152 2.30 1.01 6.09
N SER A 153 1.90 1.97 6.93
CA SER A 153 0.54 2.44 7.10
C SER A 153 0.55 3.94 7.41
N TYR A 154 -0.59 4.59 7.35
CA TYR A 154 -0.65 6.04 7.56
C TYR A 154 -0.21 6.46 8.97
N GLU A 155 -0.25 5.55 9.97
CA GLU A 155 0.17 5.81 11.36
C GLU A 155 1.68 5.88 11.52
N ASN A 156 2.44 5.20 10.64
CA ASN A 156 3.84 4.92 10.96
C ASN A 156 4.84 5.57 10.00
N ILE A 157 4.39 6.28 8.96
CA ILE A 157 5.27 6.98 8.02
C ILE A 157 4.65 8.30 7.56
N GLY A 158 5.49 9.28 7.22
CA GLY A 158 5.09 10.62 6.77
C GLY A 158 5.39 10.91 5.30
N TYR A 159 5.68 9.89 4.52
CA TYR A 159 5.92 9.99 3.08
C TYR A 159 5.04 8.99 2.35
N SER A 160 4.65 9.32 1.12
CA SER A 160 3.92 8.43 0.23
C SER A 160 4.70 8.20 -1.06
N LYS A 161 4.48 7.07 -1.73
CA LYS A 161 4.96 6.86 -3.09
C LYS A 161 4.36 7.92 -4.02
N PRO A 162 5.08 8.36 -5.06
CA PRO A 162 6.41 7.95 -5.52
C PRO A 162 7.57 8.75 -4.90
N ASN A 163 7.38 9.43 -3.78
CA ASN A 163 8.42 10.25 -3.16
C ASN A 163 9.63 9.39 -2.76
N LEU A 164 10.82 9.72 -3.26
CA LEU A 164 12.05 9.01 -2.93
C LEU A 164 12.38 9.02 -1.43
N ALA A 165 11.89 10.00 -0.66
CA ALA A 165 12.05 10.01 0.78
C ALA A 165 11.34 8.83 1.47
N TYR A 166 10.23 8.32 0.88
CA TYR A 166 9.58 7.10 1.33
C TYR A 166 10.56 5.91 1.31
N TYR A 167 11.25 5.68 0.21
CA TYR A 167 12.21 4.58 0.07
C TYR A 167 13.46 4.76 0.92
N ARG A 168 13.93 6.01 1.08
CA ARG A 168 15.04 6.32 2.03
C ARG A 168 14.66 5.97 3.46
N GLU A 169 13.42 6.25 3.85
CA GLU A 169 12.91 5.88 5.18
C GLU A 169 12.87 4.36 5.36
N LEU A 170 12.42 3.59 4.36
CA LEU A 170 12.46 2.12 4.42
C LEU A 170 13.88 1.60 4.58
N LEU A 171 14.83 2.10 3.77
CA LEU A 171 16.24 1.72 3.87
C LEU A 171 16.82 2.03 5.25
N ASN A 172 16.49 3.20 5.82
CA ASN A 172 16.92 3.58 7.16
C ASN A 172 16.39 2.62 8.23
N ARG A 173 15.12 2.24 8.14
CA ARG A 173 14.49 1.30 9.10
C ARG A 173 15.11 -0.08 9.05
N VAL A 174 15.39 -0.59 7.86
CA VAL A 174 16.06 -1.89 7.74
C VAL A 174 17.58 -1.81 7.98
N GLY A 175 18.17 -0.62 7.95
CA GLY A 175 19.62 -0.42 8.11
C GLY A 175 20.43 -1.07 6.99
N LEU A 176 19.92 -1.06 5.75
CA LEU A 176 20.56 -1.68 4.59
C LEU A 176 20.90 -0.64 3.52
N SER A 177 21.90 -0.98 2.70
CA SER A 177 22.22 -0.21 1.51
C SER A 177 21.26 -0.54 0.36
N PRO A 178 20.97 0.40 -0.55
CA PRO A 178 20.03 0.18 -1.66
C PRO A 178 20.28 -1.09 -2.47
N HIS A 179 21.56 -1.35 -2.81
CA HIS A 179 21.96 -2.52 -3.60
C HIS A 179 21.79 -3.89 -2.90
N GLU A 180 21.46 -3.89 -1.60
CA GLU A 180 21.14 -5.08 -0.82
C GLU A 180 19.62 -5.37 -0.82
N CYS A 181 18.83 -4.48 -1.42
CA CYS A 181 17.38 -4.54 -1.44
C CYS A 181 16.82 -4.69 -2.86
N VAL A 182 15.63 -5.25 -2.95
CA VAL A 182 14.81 -5.30 -4.17
C VAL A 182 13.43 -4.72 -3.83
N MET A 183 12.89 -3.84 -4.67
CA MET A 183 11.49 -3.44 -4.65
C MET A 183 10.72 -4.23 -5.70
N VAL A 184 9.61 -4.83 -5.31
CA VAL A 184 8.69 -5.57 -6.17
C VAL A 184 7.33 -4.89 -6.11
N GLY A 185 6.83 -4.44 -7.25
CA GLY A 185 5.55 -3.76 -7.33
C GLY A 185 4.98 -3.80 -8.74
N ASN A 186 3.76 -3.31 -8.93
CA ASN A 186 3.03 -3.33 -10.20
C ASN A 186 2.82 -1.94 -10.81
N ASP A 187 3.19 -0.89 -10.10
CA ASP A 187 3.04 0.49 -10.58
C ASP A 187 4.40 1.05 -11.04
N VAL A 188 4.45 1.43 -12.33
CA VAL A 188 5.68 1.95 -12.95
C VAL A 188 6.12 3.26 -12.31
N ASP A 189 5.19 4.15 -11.97
CA ASP A 189 5.51 5.44 -11.38
C ASP A 189 5.81 5.35 -9.88
N GLU A 190 5.03 4.55 -9.14
CA GLU A 190 5.14 4.48 -7.69
C GLU A 190 6.26 3.53 -7.23
N ASP A 191 6.46 2.40 -7.90
CA ASP A 191 7.37 1.35 -7.41
C ASP A 191 8.72 1.37 -8.12
N MET A 192 8.74 1.56 -9.44
CA MET A 192 9.98 1.49 -10.21
C MET A 192 10.87 2.71 -9.96
N VAL A 193 10.32 3.83 -9.44
CA VAL A 193 11.11 4.99 -9.03
C VAL A 193 12.19 4.67 -7.97
N ALA A 194 12.05 3.56 -7.25
CA ALA A 194 13.04 3.09 -6.28
C ALA A 194 14.43 2.83 -6.89
N ASP A 195 14.49 2.52 -8.19
CA ASP A 195 15.75 2.33 -8.93
C ASP A 195 16.63 3.60 -8.93
N GLN A 196 16.03 4.78 -8.87
CA GLN A 196 16.77 6.06 -8.78
C GLN A 196 17.63 6.16 -7.50
N LEU A 197 17.37 5.34 -6.49
CA LEU A 197 18.18 5.23 -5.28
C LEU A 197 19.20 4.09 -5.34
N GLY A 198 19.21 3.31 -6.42
CA GLY A 198 20.04 2.11 -6.56
C GLY A 198 19.44 0.86 -5.89
N ILE A 199 18.16 0.89 -5.52
CA ILE A 199 17.39 -0.30 -5.14
C ILE A 199 17.06 -1.03 -6.45
N LYS A 200 17.35 -2.32 -6.52
CA LYS A 200 16.91 -3.12 -7.67
C LYS A 200 15.39 -3.20 -7.68
N VAL A 201 14.79 -3.18 -8.87
CA VAL A 201 13.33 -3.23 -9.03
C VAL A 201 12.91 -4.45 -9.84
N PHE A 202 11.69 -4.92 -9.60
CA PHE A 202 11.03 -5.93 -10.42
C PHE A 202 9.56 -5.54 -10.59
N LEU A 203 9.12 -5.43 -11.85
CA LEU A 203 7.77 -5.00 -12.19
C LEU A 203 6.85 -6.22 -12.40
N MET A 204 5.84 -6.33 -11.53
CA MET A 204 4.79 -7.35 -11.69
C MET A 204 3.81 -6.93 -12.79
N THR A 205 3.49 -7.87 -13.71
CA THR A 205 2.70 -7.54 -14.91
C THR A 205 1.23 -7.96 -14.86
N GLU A 206 0.82 -8.76 -13.87
CA GLU A 206 -0.56 -9.29 -13.81
C GLU A 206 -1.62 -8.19 -13.57
N ASN A 207 -1.29 -7.15 -12.79
CA ASN A 207 -2.15 -5.98 -12.52
C ASN A 207 -1.36 -4.69 -12.78
N LEU A 208 -0.67 -4.63 -13.91
CA LEU A 208 0.22 -3.53 -14.26
C LEU A 208 -0.49 -2.18 -14.30
N ILE A 209 0.08 -1.19 -13.61
CA ILE A 209 -0.28 0.22 -13.71
C ILE A 209 0.85 0.95 -14.43
N ASN A 210 0.55 1.46 -15.63
CA ASN A 210 1.49 2.18 -16.48
C ASN A 210 0.77 3.34 -17.18
N GLN A 211 0.41 4.37 -16.43
CA GLN A 211 -0.39 5.50 -16.91
C GLN A 211 0.35 6.35 -17.95
N LYS A 212 1.68 6.38 -17.89
CA LYS A 212 2.52 7.19 -18.79
C LYS A 212 3.00 6.41 -20.02
N ASN A 213 2.60 5.15 -20.17
CA ASN A 213 3.03 4.28 -21.26
C ASN A 213 4.56 4.20 -21.40
N VAL A 214 5.26 4.08 -20.26
CA VAL A 214 6.71 3.84 -20.22
C VAL A 214 7.00 2.48 -20.84
N ASP A 215 8.14 2.34 -21.54
CA ASP A 215 8.58 1.04 -22.02
C ASP A 215 8.96 0.13 -20.84
N ILE A 216 8.18 -0.91 -20.61
CA ILE A 216 8.40 -1.82 -19.48
C ILE A 216 9.63 -2.72 -19.66
N ASP A 217 10.14 -2.87 -20.90
CA ASP A 217 11.39 -3.60 -21.16
C ASP A 217 12.62 -2.93 -20.51
N GLU A 218 12.47 -1.68 -20.05
CA GLU A 218 13.50 -1.00 -19.24
C GLU A 218 13.66 -1.63 -17.85
N PHE A 219 12.67 -2.40 -17.36
CA PHE A 219 12.70 -3.03 -16.05
C PHE A 219 12.67 -4.55 -16.15
N PRO A 220 13.35 -5.30 -15.26
CA PRO A 220 13.03 -6.70 -15.03
C PRO A 220 11.56 -6.83 -14.67
N HIS A 221 10.80 -7.65 -15.41
CA HIS A 221 9.36 -7.75 -15.24
C HIS A 221 8.84 -9.17 -15.49
N GLY A 222 7.62 -9.44 -15.07
CA GLY A 222 6.93 -10.70 -15.30
C GLY A 222 5.95 -11.06 -14.20
N ASP A 223 5.64 -12.35 -14.12
CA ASP A 223 4.81 -12.94 -13.06
C ASP A 223 5.68 -13.41 -11.86
N PHE A 224 5.08 -14.15 -10.92
CA PHE A 224 5.81 -14.69 -9.76
C PHE A 224 6.85 -15.75 -10.13
N ASP A 225 6.73 -16.45 -11.25
CA ASP A 225 7.72 -17.43 -11.66
C ASP A 225 8.99 -16.74 -12.21
N GLU A 226 8.82 -15.65 -12.96
CA GLU A 226 9.93 -14.78 -13.39
C GLU A 226 10.55 -14.04 -12.20
N LEU A 227 9.76 -13.54 -11.26
CA LEU A 227 10.26 -12.92 -10.03
C LEU A 227 11.15 -13.89 -9.24
N ARG A 228 10.73 -15.15 -9.07
CA ARG A 228 11.52 -16.16 -8.34
C ARG A 228 12.85 -16.45 -9.03
N LYS A 229 12.88 -16.52 -10.36
CA LYS A 229 14.13 -16.64 -11.14
C LYS A 229 15.03 -15.42 -10.94
N PHE A 230 14.47 -14.22 -10.98
CA PHE A 230 15.20 -12.96 -10.75
C PHE A 230 15.82 -12.92 -9.35
N LEU A 231 15.10 -13.35 -8.33
CA LEU A 231 15.56 -13.45 -6.94
C LEU A 231 16.51 -14.64 -6.69
N ARG A 232 16.67 -15.56 -7.66
CA ARG A 232 17.46 -16.79 -7.57
C ARG A 232 17.00 -17.76 -6.48
N MET A 233 15.70 -17.93 -6.41
CA MET A 233 15.03 -18.84 -5.48
C MET A 233 14.84 -20.23 -6.09
#